data_cfb04f650b45d6b0fd6e67d1c2bc03ef
#
_entry.id   cfb04f650b45d6b0fd6e67d1c2bc03ef
#
_cell.length_a   1.000
_cell.length_b   1.000
_cell.length_c   1.000
_cell.angle_alpha   90.00
_cell.angle_beta   90.00
_cell.angle_gamma   90.00
#
_symmetry.space_group_name_H-M   'P 1'
#
loop_
_entity.id
_entity.type
_entity.pdbx_description
1 polymer ?
#
loop_
_entity_poly.entity_id
_entity_poly.type
_entity_poly.pdbx_seq_one_letter_code
_entity_poly.pdbx_strand_id
1 'polypeptide(L)'
;SSSAASDVYKRQIYDCMAAFYMACASFMSQNYGAGKPDRVKKSYFISLAYSFGVGLALGGGLFLFGRQFLALFTTESAVIDAGMKRVGVMALAYCTSAFMDCTIAASRGLGKTVVPTVIVIMGSCVFRVIWVYTIFAHFHTIPSLYLLYPCSWALTAIAEILYFIHCYKQAMKIFREPIPSSL
;
A
#
# COMPACT_ATOMS: atom_id res chain seq x y z
N SER A 1 -7.13 -22.73 14.34
CA SER A 1 -6.75 -21.74 15.34
C SER A 1 -7.12 -20.33 14.88
N SER A 2 -7.47 -19.43 15.77
CA SER A 2 -7.92 -18.07 15.48
C SER A 2 -6.88 -17.22 14.71
N SER A 3 -5.59 -17.50 14.87
CA SER A 3 -4.53 -16.80 14.13
C SER A 3 -4.54 -17.14 12.64
N ALA A 4 -4.77 -18.40 12.28
CA ALA A 4 -4.85 -18.83 10.89
C ALA A 4 -6.04 -18.17 10.15
N ALA A 5 -7.21 -18.08 10.78
CA ALA A 5 -8.38 -17.41 10.21
C ALA A 5 -8.14 -15.91 10.03
N SER A 6 -7.50 -15.25 11.01
CA SER A 6 -7.10 -13.84 10.90
C SER A 6 -6.13 -13.60 9.74
N ASP A 7 -5.20 -14.50 9.50
CA ASP A 7 -4.21 -14.37 8.43
C ASP A 7 -4.82 -14.63 7.05
N VAL A 8 -5.75 -15.58 6.92
CA VAL A 8 -6.51 -15.80 5.69
C VAL A 8 -7.34 -14.57 5.32
N TYR A 9 -8.02 -13.97 6.29
CA TYR A 9 -8.85 -12.78 6.04
C TYR A 9 -8.01 -11.56 5.63
N LYS A 10 -6.86 -11.33 6.28
CA LYS A 10 -5.91 -10.28 5.89
C LYS A 10 -5.45 -10.46 4.45
N ARG A 11 -5.15 -11.70 4.06
CA ARG A 11 -4.74 -12.03 2.71
C ARG A 11 -5.83 -11.72 1.70
N GLN A 12 -7.09 -12.04 1.99
CA GLN A 12 -8.22 -11.73 1.11
C GLN A 12 -8.41 -10.23 0.90
N ILE A 13 -8.30 -9.40 1.95
CA ILE A 13 -8.34 -7.93 1.81
C ILE A 13 -7.21 -7.46 0.91
N TYR A 14 -5.99 -7.94 1.15
CA TYR A 14 -4.83 -7.57 0.34
C TYR A 14 -4.99 -8.00 -1.13
N ASP A 15 -5.48 -9.20 -1.38
CA ASP A 15 -5.71 -9.72 -2.74
C ASP A 15 -6.76 -8.89 -3.49
N CYS A 16 -7.83 -8.46 -2.81
CA CYS A 16 -8.82 -7.54 -3.39
C CYS A 16 -8.19 -6.19 -3.77
N MET A 17 -7.35 -5.62 -2.91
CA MET A 17 -6.64 -4.38 -3.20
C MET A 17 -5.61 -4.57 -4.31
N ALA A 18 -4.92 -5.71 -4.35
CA ALA A 18 -3.91 -6.04 -5.35
C ALA A 18 -4.48 -6.06 -6.78
N ALA A 19 -5.74 -6.45 -6.96
CA ALA A 19 -6.40 -6.40 -8.26
C ALA A 19 -6.42 -4.96 -8.84
N PHE A 20 -6.65 -3.96 -8.00
CA PHE A 20 -6.62 -2.55 -8.42
C PHE A 20 -5.20 -2.06 -8.73
N TYR A 21 -4.19 -2.54 -8.00
CA TYR A 21 -2.79 -2.20 -8.29
C TYR A 21 -2.35 -2.78 -9.64
N MET A 22 -2.70 -4.02 -9.90
CA MET A 22 -2.41 -4.67 -11.18
C MET A 22 -3.12 -3.98 -12.35
N ALA A 23 -4.39 -3.61 -12.17
CA ALA A 23 -5.14 -2.82 -13.14
C ALA A 23 -4.47 -1.45 -13.37
N CYS A 24 -4.03 -0.78 -12.30
CA CYS A 24 -3.31 0.49 -12.40
C CYS A 24 -2.08 0.37 -13.30
N ALA A 25 -1.19 -0.59 -13.04
CA ALA A 25 0.01 -0.80 -13.82
C ALA A 25 -0.31 -1.07 -15.30
N SER A 26 -1.31 -1.92 -15.58
CA SER A 26 -1.75 -2.27 -16.93
C SER A 26 -2.31 -1.05 -17.68
N PHE A 27 -3.26 -0.32 -17.09
CA PHE A 27 -3.83 0.87 -17.73
C PHE A 27 -2.81 1.98 -17.94
N MET A 28 -1.89 2.17 -17.00
CA MET A 28 -0.84 3.17 -17.14
C MET A 28 0.13 2.82 -18.26
N SER A 29 0.58 1.57 -18.37
CA SER A 29 1.50 1.14 -19.43
C SER A 29 0.85 1.25 -20.82
N GLN A 30 -0.40 0.85 -20.95
CA GLN A 30 -1.16 0.97 -22.20
C GLN A 30 -1.33 2.43 -22.63
N ASN A 31 -1.73 3.32 -21.72
CA ASN A 31 -1.92 4.74 -22.04
C ASN A 31 -0.60 5.47 -22.25
N TYR A 32 0.47 5.05 -21.56
CA TYR A 32 1.81 5.56 -21.79
C TYR A 32 2.33 5.17 -23.16
N GLY A 33 2.23 3.88 -23.54
CA GLY A 33 2.59 3.42 -24.87
C GLY A 33 1.74 4.01 -26.00
N ALA A 34 0.48 4.36 -25.72
CA ALA A 34 -0.41 5.05 -26.66
C ALA A 34 -0.19 6.59 -26.75
N GLY A 35 0.78 7.14 -26.05
CA GLY A 35 1.09 8.57 -26.06
C GLY A 35 -0.01 9.45 -25.45
N LYS A 36 -0.78 8.96 -24.48
CA LYS A 36 -1.93 9.66 -23.88
C LYS A 36 -1.67 10.10 -22.42
N PRO A 37 -0.90 11.17 -22.18
CA PRO A 37 -0.46 11.59 -20.85
C PRO A 37 -1.60 11.87 -19.86
N ASP A 38 -2.68 12.49 -20.33
CA ASP A 38 -3.85 12.78 -19.48
C ASP A 38 -4.52 11.51 -18.96
N ARG A 39 -4.56 10.46 -19.77
CA ARG A 39 -5.11 9.16 -19.36
C ARG A 39 -4.20 8.45 -18.38
N VAL A 40 -2.88 8.59 -18.51
CA VAL A 40 -1.91 8.05 -17.54
C VAL A 40 -2.19 8.63 -16.15
N LYS A 41 -2.33 9.97 -16.06
CA LYS A 41 -2.64 10.65 -14.81
C LYS A 41 -4.00 10.22 -14.24
N LYS A 42 -5.04 10.17 -15.08
CA LYS A 42 -6.38 9.73 -14.65
C LYS A 42 -6.38 8.29 -14.15
N SER A 43 -5.67 7.37 -14.83
CA SER A 43 -5.56 5.97 -14.42
C SER A 43 -4.97 5.84 -13.03
N TYR A 44 -3.93 6.62 -12.70
CA TYR A 44 -3.34 6.62 -11.37
C TYR A 44 -4.35 7.05 -10.29
N PHE A 45 -4.98 8.21 -10.46
CA PHE A 45 -5.90 8.74 -9.45
C PHE A 45 -7.17 7.88 -9.29
N ILE A 46 -7.70 7.34 -10.39
CA ILE A 46 -8.86 6.44 -10.34
C ILE A 46 -8.49 5.16 -9.60
N SER A 47 -7.37 4.53 -9.92
CA SER A 47 -6.93 3.30 -9.26
C SER A 47 -6.62 3.54 -7.78
N LEU A 48 -6.03 4.68 -7.44
CA LEU A 48 -5.79 5.08 -6.06
C LEU A 48 -7.08 5.27 -5.28
N ALA A 49 -8.08 5.97 -5.87
CA ALA A 49 -9.37 6.18 -5.24
C ALA A 49 -10.13 4.87 -4.99
N TYR A 50 -10.14 3.96 -5.97
CA TYR A 50 -10.75 2.64 -5.80
C TYR A 50 -10.03 1.79 -4.77
N SER A 51 -8.70 1.73 -4.82
CA SER A 51 -7.90 0.96 -3.88
C SER A 51 -8.08 1.47 -2.44
N PHE A 52 -8.03 2.80 -2.25
CA PHE A 52 -8.28 3.44 -0.97
C PHE A 52 -9.71 3.21 -0.48
N GLY A 53 -10.71 3.38 -1.37
CA GLY A 53 -12.12 3.16 -1.05
C GLY A 53 -12.42 1.72 -0.63
N VAL A 54 -11.86 0.73 -1.33
CA VAL A 54 -11.99 -0.68 -0.97
C VAL A 54 -11.26 -0.99 0.35
N GLY A 55 -10.05 -0.47 0.52
CA GLY A 55 -9.31 -0.59 1.78
C GLY A 55 -10.08 0.00 2.97
N LEU A 56 -10.70 1.17 2.78
CA LEU A 56 -11.53 1.82 3.79
C LEU A 56 -12.82 1.03 4.08
N ALA A 57 -13.51 0.54 3.05
CA ALA A 57 -14.74 -0.22 3.20
C ALA A 57 -14.49 -1.57 3.92
N LEU A 58 -13.46 -2.31 3.50
CA LEU A 58 -13.13 -3.60 4.11
C LEU A 58 -12.50 -3.44 5.49
N GLY A 59 -11.57 -2.49 5.65
CA GLY A 59 -10.96 -2.19 6.94
C GLY A 59 -11.96 -1.60 7.94
N GLY A 60 -12.82 -0.68 7.49
CA GLY A 60 -13.91 -0.11 8.28
C GLY A 60 -14.97 -1.15 8.65
N GLY A 61 -15.34 -2.03 7.72
CA GLY A 61 -16.23 -3.15 7.97
C GLY A 61 -15.66 -4.10 9.03
N LEU A 62 -14.38 -4.42 8.92
CA LEU A 62 -13.70 -5.24 9.92
C LEU A 62 -13.62 -4.54 11.29
N PHE A 63 -13.46 -3.23 11.33
CA PHE A 63 -13.48 -2.47 12.58
C PHE A 63 -14.88 -2.46 13.22
N LEU A 64 -15.93 -2.25 12.44
CA LEU A 64 -17.32 -2.20 12.94
C LEU A 64 -17.85 -3.57 13.37
N PHE A 65 -17.60 -4.60 12.59
CA PHE A 65 -18.11 -5.96 12.82
C PHE A 65 -17.07 -6.93 13.39
N GLY A 66 -15.85 -6.46 13.64
CA GLY A 66 -14.73 -7.30 14.07
C GLY A 66 -14.98 -8.00 15.40
N ARG A 67 -15.71 -7.39 16.32
CA ARG A 67 -16.05 -8.01 17.60
C ARG A 67 -16.96 -9.22 17.42
N GLN A 68 -17.98 -9.11 16.59
CA GLN A 68 -18.89 -10.24 16.25
C GLN A 68 -18.11 -11.33 15.50
N PHE A 69 -17.24 -10.93 14.59
CA PHE A 69 -16.41 -11.86 13.83
C PHE A 69 -15.43 -12.62 14.74
N LEU A 70 -14.75 -11.93 15.65
CA LEU A 70 -13.84 -12.57 16.61
C LEU A 70 -14.60 -13.49 17.59
N ALA A 71 -15.82 -13.12 17.97
CA ALA A 71 -16.67 -13.95 18.85
C ALA A 71 -17.06 -15.31 18.23
N LEU A 72 -17.00 -15.47 16.92
CA LEU A 72 -17.18 -16.76 16.25
C LEU A 72 -16.03 -17.75 16.51
N PHE A 73 -14.84 -17.24 16.87
CA PHE A 73 -13.63 -18.06 17.05
C PHE A 73 -13.22 -18.21 18.51
N THR A 74 -13.69 -17.35 19.40
CA THR A 74 -13.38 -17.39 20.84
C THR A 74 -14.46 -16.74 21.67
N THR A 75 -14.72 -17.28 22.84
CA THR A 75 -15.63 -16.74 23.84
C THR A 75 -14.93 -15.89 24.90
N GLU A 76 -13.59 -15.88 24.90
CA GLU A 76 -12.78 -15.12 25.86
C GLU A 76 -12.75 -13.63 25.52
N SER A 77 -13.36 -12.80 26.36
CA SER A 77 -13.43 -11.35 26.17
C SER A 77 -12.06 -10.67 26.09
N ALA A 78 -11.09 -11.12 26.88
CA ALA A 78 -9.73 -10.58 26.84
C ALA A 78 -9.02 -10.80 25.50
N VAL A 79 -9.25 -11.95 24.86
CA VAL A 79 -8.72 -12.25 23.52
C VAL A 79 -9.40 -11.42 22.45
N ILE A 80 -10.72 -11.22 22.56
CA ILE A 80 -11.49 -10.36 21.64
C ILE A 80 -11.01 -8.91 21.74
N ASP A 81 -10.81 -8.36 22.94
CA ASP A 81 -10.37 -6.99 23.15
C ASP A 81 -8.94 -6.75 22.65
N ALA A 82 -8.04 -7.70 22.86
CA ALA A 82 -6.69 -7.67 22.27
C ALA A 82 -6.73 -7.72 20.73
N GLY A 83 -7.60 -8.57 20.18
CA GLY A 83 -7.84 -8.67 18.74
C GLY A 83 -8.39 -7.37 18.14
N MET A 84 -9.33 -6.71 18.81
CA MET A 84 -9.91 -5.43 18.36
C MET A 84 -8.90 -4.27 18.35
N LYS A 85 -8.00 -4.19 19.32
CA LYS A 85 -6.90 -3.22 19.31
C LYS A 85 -6.01 -3.39 18.09
N ARG A 86 -5.67 -4.65 17.76
CA ARG A 86 -4.89 -4.97 16.57
C ARG A 86 -5.64 -4.62 15.28
N VAL A 87 -6.93 -4.93 15.19
CA VAL A 87 -7.78 -4.62 14.03
C VAL A 87 -7.85 -3.11 13.78
N GLY A 88 -7.99 -2.29 14.82
CA GLY A 88 -8.05 -0.83 14.69
C GLY A 88 -6.77 -0.24 14.08
N VAL A 89 -5.60 -0.68 14.53
CA VAL A 89 -4.32 -0.25 13.96
C VAL A 89 -4.16 -0.74 12.52
N MET A 90 -4.55 -1.99 12.25
CA MET A 90 -4.41 -2.59 10.92
C MET A 90 -5.36 -1.96 9.89
N ALA A 91 -6.58 -1.56 10.27
CA ALA A 91 -7.52 -0.90 9.37
C ALA A 91 -6.95 0.42 8.81
N LEU A 92 -6.34 1.24 9.68
CA LEU A 92 -5.61 2.44 9.26
C LEU A 92 -4.39 2.11 8.39
N ALA A 93 -3.67 1.06 8.74
CA ALA A 93 -2.50 0.62 8.01
C ALA A 93 -2.84 0.17 6.57
N TYR A 94 -3.99 -0.48 6.33
CA TYR A 94 -4.44 -0.82 4.97
C TYR A 94 -4.70 0.40 4.09
N CYS A 95 -5.29 1.47 4.65
CA CYS A 95 -5.47 2.71 3.90
C CYS A 95 -4.13 3.32 3.48
N THR A 96 -3.13 3.27 4.38
CA THR A 96 -1.78 3.76 4.07
C THR A 96 -1.08 2.88 3.02
N SER A 97 -1.24 1.55 3.11
CA SER A 97 -0.66 0.62 2.12
C SER A 97 -1.23 0.84 0.71
N ALA A 98 -2.49 1.28 0.59
CA ALA A 98 -3.07 1.59 -0.71
C ALA A 98 -2.29 2.67 -1.47
N PHE A 99 -1.83 3.72 -0.78
CA PHE A 99 -1.00 4.76 -1.39
C PHE A 99 0.36 4.20 -1.83
N MET A 100 0.98 3.39 -1.01
CA MET A 100 2.27 2.77 -1.31
C MET A 100 2.17 1.84 -2.52
N ASP A 101 1.29 0.84 -2.45
CA ASP A 101 1.20 -0.22 -3.44
C ASP A 101 0.69 0.28 -4.79
N CYS A 102 -0.30 1.21 -4.80
CA CYS A 102 -0.79 1.83 -6.03
C CYS A 102 0.30 2.68 -6.71
N THR A 103 1.12 3.39 -5.93
CA THR A 103 2.21 4.22 -6.47
C THR A 103 3.35 3.36 -7.01
N ILE A 104 3.68 2.24 -6.36
CA ILE A 104 4.63 1.24 -6.86
C ILE A 104 4.14 0.69 -8.20
N ALA A 105 2.87 0.28 -8.26
CA ALA A 105 2.25 -0.23 -9.49
C ALA A 105 2.25 0.81 -10.62
N ALA A 106 2.00 2.07 -10.31
CA ALA A 106 2.06 3.17 -11.25
C ALA A 106 3.48 3.38 -11.80
N SER A 107 4.49 3.35 -10.95
CA SER A 107 5.90 3.45 -11.36
C SER A 107 6.30 2.29 -12.27
N ARG A 108 5.85 1.08 -11.96
CA ARG A 108 6.04 -0.11 -12.82
C ARG A 108 5.33 0.03 -14.17
N GLY A 109 4.14 0.61 -14.18
CA GLY A 109 3.39 0.92 -15.41
C GLY A 109 4.12 1.91 -16.33
N LEU A 110 4.99 2.77 -15.79
CA LEU A 110 5.90 3.63 -16.54
C LEU A 110 7.24 2.96 -16.92
N GLY A 111 7.36 1.65 -16.71
CA GLY A 111 8.58 0.89 -16.99
C GLY A 111 9.70 1.03 -15.94
N LYS A 112 9.42 1.63 -14.79
CA LYS A 112 10.38 1.80 -13.70
C LYS A 112 10.14 0.76 -12.62
N THR A 113 10.94 -0.33 -12.61
CA THR A 113 10.73 -1.46 -11.68
C THR A 113 11.77 -1.54 -10.59
N VAL A 114 13.03 -1.21 -10.89
CA VAL A 114 14.16 -1.42 -9.96
C VAL A 114 14.10 -0.49 -8.76
N VAL A 115 13.97 0.82 -8.98
CA VAL A 115 14.02 1.81 -7.90
C VAL A 115 12.85 1.67 -6.93
N PRO A 116 11.57 1.51 -7.37
CA PRO A 116 10.47 1.23 -6.46
C PRO A 116 10.71 -0.03 -5.61
N THR A 117 11.24 -1.08 -6.21
CA THR A 117 11.55 -2.30 -5.45
C THR A 117 12.62 -2.06 -4.37
N VAL A 118 13.66 -1.29 -4.68
CA VAL A 118 14.69 -0.90 -3.69
C VAL A 118 14.08 -0.05 -2.57
N ILE A 119 13.23 0.93 -2.89
CA ILE A 119 12.55 1.77 -1.89
C ILE A 119 11.70 0.90 -0.94
N VAL A 120 10.96 -0.08 -1.47
CA VAL A 120 10.17 -1.01 -0.65
C VAL A 120 11.07 -1.85 0.26
N ILE A 121 12.16 -2.41 -0.26
CA ILE A 121 13.10 -3.20 0.56
C ILE A 121 13.69 -2.34 1.68
N MET A 122 14.13 -1.13 1.37
CA MET A 122 14.68 -0.22 2.39
C MET A 122 13.64 0.18 3.43
N GLY A 123 12.42 0.57 3.02
CA GLY A 123 11.37 1.00 3.91
C GLY A 123 10.69 -0.15 4.68
N SER A 124 10.51 -1.32 4.07
CA SER A 124 9.81 -2.44 4.70
C SER A 124 10.73 -3.44 5.40
N CYS A 125 11.97 -3.60 4.97
CA CYS A 125 12.91 -4.54 5.60
C CYS A 125 13.92 -3.80 6.47
N VAL A 126 14.75 -2.94 5.89
CA VAL A 126 15.85 -2.29 6.61
C VAL A 126 15.33 -1.39 7.73
N PHE A 127 14.33 -0.55 7.43
CA PHE A 127 13.72 0.33 8.44
C PHE A 127 13.14 -0.46 9.61
N ARG A 128 12.48 -1.60 9.36
CA ARG A 128 11.90 -2.41 10.43
C ARG A 128 12.96 -3.08 11.30
N VAL A 129 14.06 -3.53 10.70
CA VAL A 129 15.19 -4.05 11.46
C VAL A 129 15.78 -2.97 12.37
N ILE A 130 16.04 -1.78 11.83
CA ILE A 130 16.53 -0.64 12.61
C ILE A 130 15.56 -0.28 13.74
N TRP A 131 14.26 -0.23 13.48
CA TRP A 131 13.23 0.06 14.49
C TRP A 131 13.25 -0.93 15.65
N VAL A 132 13.35 -2.22 15.35
CA VAL A 132 13.39 -3.28 16.37
C VAL A 132 14.63 -3.13 17.26
N TYR A 133 15.81 -2.89 16.67
CA TYR A 133 17.05 -2.75 17.42
C TYR A 133 17.22 -1.41 18.12
N THR A 134 16.47 -0.39 17.77
CA THR A 134 16.54 0.95 18.37
C THR A 134 15.32 1.24 19.25
N ILE A 135 14.17 1.47 18.64
CA ILE A 135 12.97 1.95 19.33
C ILE A 135 12.37 0.84 20.21
N PHE A 136 12.19 -0.37 19.66
CA PHE A 136 11.64 -1.48 20.44
C PHE A 136 12.60 -1.92 21.54
N ALA A 137 13.92 -1.97 21.27
CA ALA A 137 14.93 -2.31 22.26
C ALA A 137 14.99 -1.31 23.44
N HIS A 138 14.56 -0.05 23.22
CA HIS A 138 14.53 0.96 24.27
C HIS A 138 13.22 0.98 25.05
N PHE A 139 12.09 0.87 24.38
CA PHE A 139 10.76 1.01 25.00
C PHE A 139 10.13 -0.30 25.45
N HIS A 140 10.47 -1.44 24.86
CA HIS A 140 9.96 -2.79 25.17
C HIS A 140 8.43 -2.90 25.29
N THR A 141 7.67 -2.06 24.57
CA THR A 141 6.21 -1.99 24.66
C THR A 141 5.54 -2.61 23.42
N ILE A 142 4.45 -3.37 23.64
CA ILE A 142 3.65 -3.95 22.55
C ILE A 142 3.12 -2.88 21.56
N PRO A 143 2.65 -1.69 22.00
CA PRO A 143 2.26 -0.61 21.10
C PRO A 143 3.36 -0.17 20.15
N SER A 144 4.65 -0.16 20.56
CA SER A 144 5.76 0.22 19.68
C SER A 144 5.94 -0.73 18.50
N LEU A 145 5.62 -2.02 18.67
CA LEU A 145 5.60 -2.99 17.59
C LEU A 145 4.44 -2.80 16.63
N TYR A 146 3.27 -2.39 17.12
CA TYR A 146 2.13 -2.11 16.24
C TYR A 146 2.33 -0.85 15.39
N LEU A 147 2.95 0.18 15.95
CA LEU A 147 3.28 1.42 15.24
C LEU A 147 4.37 1.25 14.17
N LEU A 148 5.19 0.23 14.28
CA LEU A 148 6.20 -0.11 13.28
C LEU A 148 5.62 -0.21 11.87
N TYR A 149 4.48 -0.90 11.73
CA TYR A 149 3.86 -1.15 10.42
C TYR A 149 3.36 0.13 9.75
N PRO A 150 2.47 0.94 10.37
CA PRO A 150 1.99 2.16 9.75
C PRO A 150 3.12 3.17 9.51
N CYS A 151 4.11 3.30 10.39
CA CYS A 151 5.24 4.19 10.19
C CYS A 151 6.11 3.75 8.99
N SER A 152 6.43 2.46 8.91
CA SER A 152 7.17 1.88 7.79
C SER A 152 6.46 2.10 6.45
N TRP A 153 5.14 1.86 6.41
CA TRP A 153 4.36 2.03 5.19
C TRP A 153 4.17 3.49 4.80
N ALA A 154 3.96 4.39 5.77
CA ALA A 154 3.87 5.81 5.51
C ALA A 154 5.18 6.37 4.93
N LEU A 155 6.32 6.02 5.53
CA LEU A 155 7.63 6.43 5.04
C LEU A 155 7.89 5.91 3.62
N THR A 156 7.61 4.62 3.38
CA THR A 156 7.75 4.01 2.06
C THR A 156 6.82 4.66 1.05
N ALA A 157 5.55 4.93 1.42
CA ALA A 157 4.60 5.59 0.54
C ALA A 157 5.05 7.00 0.15
N ILE A 158 5.59 7.78 1.08
CA ILE A 158 6.13 9.12 0.80
C ILE A 158 7.28 9.01 -0.21
N ALA A 159 8.23 8.12 0.02
CA ALA A 159 9.37 7.92 -0.87
C ALA A 159 8.93 7.48 -2.28
N GLU A 160 7.96 6.55 -2.37
CA GLU A 160 7.40 6.09 -3.64
C GLU A 160 6.66 7.20 -4.38
N ILE A 161 5.86 8.01 -3.69
CA ILE A 161 5.14 9.14 -4.30
C ILE A 161 6.12 10.17 -4.86
N LEU A 162 7.17 10.52 -4.12
CA LEU A 162 8.20 11.44 -4.60
C LEU A 162 8.93 10.90 -5.83
N TYR A 163 9.28 9.62 -5.80
CA TYR A 163 9.89 8.96 -6.94
C TYR A 163 8.95 8.88 -8.15
N PHE A 164 7.69 8.54 -7.94
CA PHE A 164 6.68 8.51 -9.00
C PHE A 164 6.49 9.87 -9.66
N ILE A 165 6.40 10.96 -8.87
CA ILE A 165 6.30 12.33 -9.39
C ILE A 165 7.51 12.65 -10.27
N HIS A 166 8.71 12.24 -9.86
CA HIS A 166 9.93 12.43 -10.65
C HIS A 166 9.85 11.67 -11.99
N CYS A 167 9.52 10.38 -11.94
CA CYS A 167 9.37 9.53 -13.12
C CYS A 167 8.27 10.03 -14.06
N TYR A 168 7.12 10.43 -13.50
CA TYR A 168 6.03 10.98 -14.28
C TYR A 168 6.44 12.25 -15.03
N LYS A 169 7.14 13.18 -14.36
CA LYS A 169 7.67 14.39 -14.99
C LYS A 169 8.64 14.07 -16.12
N GLN A 170 9.54 13.08 -15.94
CA GLN A 170 10.44 12.64 -17.01
C GLN A 170 9.68 12.03 -18.18
N ALA A 171 8.73 11.13 -17.90
CA ALA A 171 7.92 10.50 -18.94
C ALA A 171 7.12 11.52 -19.76
N MET A 172 6.57 12.55 -19.09
CA MET A 172 5.79 13.59 -19.77
C MET A 172 6.64 14.57 -20.60
N LYS A 173 7.93 14.72 -20.32
CA LYS A 173 8.85 15.51 -21.17
C LYS A 173 8.96 14.90 -22.57
N ILE A 174 9.03 13.58 -22.67
CA ILE A 174 9.14 12.86 -23.94
C ILE A 174 7.96 13.18 -24.87
N PHE A 175 6.74 13.40 -24.32
CA PHE A 175 5.57 13.75 -25.12
C PHE A 175 5.50 15.24 -25.49
N ARG A 176 6.33 16.09 -24.89
CA ARG A 176 6.39 17.53 -25.18
C ARG A 176 7.49 17.90 -26.17
N GLU A 177 8.49 17.04 -26.34
CA GLU A 177 9.54 17.29 -27.31
C GLU A 177 9.02 16.91 -28.71
N PRO A 178 9.08 17.82 -29.71
CA PRO A 178 8.71 17.50 -31.08
C PRO A 178 9.66 16.42 -31.59
N ILE A 179 9.10 15.41 -32.28
CA ILE A 179 9.89 14.39 -32.97
C ILE A 179 10.87 15.13 -33.88
N PRO A 180 12.20 14.86 -33.77
CA PRO A 180 13.17 15.48 -34.68
C PRO A 180 12.77 15.13 -36.11
N SER A 181 12.62 16.15 -36.96
CA SER A 181 12.22 16.02 -38.36
C SER A 181 13.35 15.46 -39.26
N SER A 182 14.09 14.49 -38.72
CA SER A 182 15.19 13.80 -39.47
C SER A 182 14.95 12.31 -39.48
N LEU A 183 14.12 11.87 -40.38
CA LEU A 183 14.14 10.57 -41.06
C LEU A 183 13.77 10.79 -42.52
#